data_b27fadc5efb14a1ee091b985a420f08a
#
_entry.id   b27fadc5efb14a1ee091b985a420f08a
#
_cell.length_a   1.000
_cell.length_b   1.000
_cell.length_c   1.000
_cell.angle_alpha   90.00
_cell.angle_beta   90.00
_cell.angle_gamma   90.00
#
_symmetry.space_group_name_H-M   'P 1'
#
loop_
_entity.id
_entity.type
_entity.pdbx_description
1 polymer ?
#
loop_
_entity_poly.entity_id
_entity_poly.type
_entity_poly.pdbx_seq_one_letter_code
_entity_poly.pdbx_strand_id
1 'polypeptide(L)'
;HDMGRILFEGIHPSYLEKVKEICGKKGIDINFFEKLLSGVNHAELGARIAEKWNFPQEIVDVVRYHHTPSAAPEASAVLVKIIFLADIMVHYISQEIDYYQIDKDILAYFKFSSQKQFDEVIEKLKSGYDSITF
;
A
#
# COMPACT_ATOMS: atom_id res chain seq x y z
N HIS A 1 2.76 4.66 -5.77
CA HIS A 1 1.43 4.06 -5.64
C HIS A 1 0.47 4.98 -4.89
N ASP A 2 0.94 5.73 -3.95
CA ASP A 2 0.18 6.64 -3.07
C ASP A 2 -0.02 8.07 -3.61
N MET A 3 0.22 8.32 -4.90
CA MET A 3 0.13 9.66 -5.48
C MET A 3 -1.23 10.37 -5.23
N GLY A 4 -2.31 9.60 -5.08
CA GLY A 4 -3.63 10.15 -4.76
C GLY A 4 -3.72 10.76 -3.36
N ARG A 5 -2.89 10.34 -2.39
CA ARG A 5 -2.85 10.91 -1.03
C ARG A 5 -2.40 12.37 -1.03
N ILE A 6 -1.47 12.74 -1.92
CA ILE A 6 -0.97 14.12 -2.04
C ILE A 6 -2.13 15.08 -2.33
N LEU A 7 -3.13 14.66 -3.10
CA LEU A 7 -4.30 15.48 -3.40
C LEU A 7 -5.26 15.57 -2.22
N PHE A 8 -5.47 14.47 -1.51
CA PHE A 8 -6.26 14.50 -0.27
C PHE A 8 -5.62 15.41 0.78
N GLU A 9 -4.30 15.36 0.93
CA GLU A 9 -3.54 16.22 1.85
C GLU A 9 -3.58 17.70 1.44
N GLY A 10 -3.61 17.99 0.14
CA GLY A 10 -3.70 19.36 -0.38
C GLY A 10 -5.06 20.03 -0.14
N ILE A 11 -6.14 19.25 0.04
CA ILE A 11 -7.49 19.80 0.22
C ILE A 11 -7.74 20.22 1.68
N HIS A 12 -7.32 19.42 2.66
CA HIS A 12 -7.50 19.71 4.10
C HIS A 12 -6.45 19.02 4.98
N PRO A 13 -5.22 19.57 5.14
CA PRO A 13 -4.13 18.93 5.90
C PRO A 13 -4.51 18.57 7.35
N SER A 14 -5.11 19.52 8.08
CA SER A 14 -5.51 19.33 9.49
C SER A 14 -6.65 18.33 9.69
N TYR A 15 -7.43 18.10 8.65
CA TYR A 15 -8.53 17.16 8.68
C TYR A 15 -8.05 15.73 8.51
N LEU A 16 -7.08 15.50 7.62
CA LEU A 16 -6.50 14.18 7.38
C LEU A 16 -5.70 13.65 8.56
N GLU A 17 -4.98 14.53 9.29
CA GLU A 17 -4.31 14.13 10.53
C GLU A 17 -5.31 13.60 11.57
N LYS A 18 -6.43 14.31 11.77
CA LYS A 18 -7.50 13.87 12.67
C LYS A 18 -8.14 12.55 12.19
N VAL A 19 -8.33 12.39 10.89
CA VAL A 19 -8.86 11.15 10.31
C VAL A 19 -7.91 9.98 10.55
N LYS A 20 -6.62 10.14 10.26
CA LYS A 20 -5.60 9.12 10.53
C LYS A 20 -5.57 8.73 12.01
N GLU A 21 -5.64 9.70 12.92
CA GLU A 21 -5.69 9.47 14.36
C GLU A 21 -6.94 8.67 14.79
N ILE A 22 -8.11 9.03 14.26
CA ILE A 22 -9.38 8.35 14.57
C ILE A 22 -9.39 6.92 13.99
N CYS A 23 -8.93 6.76 12.75
CA CYS A 23 -8.84 5.46 12.10
C CYS A 23 -7.90 4.53 12.86
N GLY A 24 -6.71 5.00 13.24
CA GLY A 24 -5.74 4.24 14.02
C GLY A 24 -6.28 3.83 15.40
N LYS A 25 -6.94 4.76 16.14
CA LYS A 25 -7.52 4.47 17.46
C LYS A 25 -8.70 3.51 17.42
N LYS A 26 -9.47 3.51 16.33
CA LYS A 26 -10.71 2.71 16.20
C LYS A 26 -10.54 1.47 15.33
N GLY A 27 -9.37 1.22 14.76
CA GLY A 27 -9.14 0.12 13.82
C GLY A 27 -9.95 0.23 12.53
N ILE A 28 -10.27 1.47 12.10
CA ILE A 28 -11.04 1.71 10.88
C ILE A 28 -10.05 1.84 9.72
N ASP A 29 -10.32 1.12 8.61
CA ASP A 29 -9.55 1.24 7.38
C ASP A 29 -9.67 2.66 6.81
N ILE A 30 -8.54 3.31 6.59
CA ILE A 30 -8.48 4.66 6.06
C ILE A 30 -9.08 4.77 4.65
N ASN A 31 -8.92 3.73 3.81
CA ASN A 31 -9.51 3.68 2.46
C ASN A 31 -11.03 3.69 2.51
N PHE A 32 -11.61 2.95 3.47
CA PHE A 32 -13.05 2.96 3.69
C PHE A 32 -13.52 4.36 4.12
N PHE A 33 -12.77 5.02 5.00
CA PHE A 33 -13.11 6.35 5.48
C PHE A 33 -12.99 7.41 4.38
N GLU A 34 -11.94 7.37 3.57
CA GLU A 34 -11.77 8.24 2.39
C GLU A 34 -12.96 8.09 1.43
N LYS A 35 -13.36 6.86 1.15
CA LYS A 35 -14.50 6.56 0.27
C LYS A 35 -15.83 7.05 0.83
N LEU A 36 -16.02 6.97 2.16
CA LEU A 36 -17.21 7.47 2.83
C LEU A 36 -17.34 8.99 2.73
N LEU A 37 -16.22 9.71 2.78
CA LEU A 37 -16.20 11.18 2.77
C LEU A 37 -16.26 11.81 1.40
N SER A 38 -15.54 11.24 0.44
CA SER A 38 -15.34 11.81 -0.89
C SER A 38 -15.93 10.98 -2.03
N GLY A 39 -16.47 9.80 -1.73
CA GLY A 39 -16.96 8.83 -2.71
C GLY A 39 -15.87 8.03 -3.42
N VAL A 40 -14.60 8.40 -3.24
CA VAL A 40 -13.43 7.73 -3.80
C VAL A 40 -12.33 7.63 -2.74
N ASN A 41 -11.47 6.61 -2.83
CA ASN A 41 -10.26 6.55 -2.02
C ASN A 41 -9.05 7.06 -2.81
N HIS A 42 -7.88 7.22 -2.14
CA HIS A 42 -6.67 7.72 -2.80
C HIS A 42 -6.19 6.82 -3.94
N ALA A 43 -6.39 5.51 -3.88
CA ALA A 43 -6.01 4.60 -4.95
C ALA A 43 -6.83 4.85 -6.24
N GLU A 44 -8.14 4.99 -6.11
CA GLU A 44 -9.01 5.33 -7.24
C GLU A 44 -8.71 6.72 -7.80
N LEU A 45 -8.49 7.71 -6.93
CA LEU A 45 -8.15 9.08 -7.35
C LEU A 45 -6.80 9.12 -8.06
N GLY A 46 -5.78 8.49 -7.48
CA GLY A 46 -4.44 8.41 -8.08
C GLY A 46 -4.46 7.71 -9.44
N ALA A 47 -5.21 6.62 -9.57
CA ALA A 47 -5.35 5.91 -10.85
C ALA A 47 -5.99 6.78 -11.94
N ARG A 48 -7.04 7.54 -11.62
CA ARG A 48 -7.67 8.48 -12.58
C ARG A 48 -6.70 9.57 -13.05
N ILE A 49 -5.81 10.02 -12.17
CA ILE A 49 -4.77 10.99 -12.55
C ILE A 49 -3.74 10.34 -13.45
N ALA A 50 -3.26 9.14 -13.09
CA ALA A 50 -2.31 8.40 -13.89
C ALA A 50 -2.87 8.12 -15.30
N GLU A 51 -4.15 7.76 -15.43
CA GLU A 51 -4.85 7.63 -16.70
C GLU A 51 -4.86 8.94 -17.49
N LYS A 52 -5.23 10.03 -16.83
CA LYS A 52 -5.28 11.37 -17.47
C LYS A 52 -3.91 11.83 -17.96
N TRP A 53 -2.85 11.40 -17.29
CA TRP A 53 -1.47 11.71 -17.67
C TRP A 53 -0.85 10.69 -18.62
N ASN A 54 -1.66 9.73 -19.13
CA ASN A 54 -1.26 8.69 -20.06
C ASN A 54 -0.10 7.82 -19.54
N PHE A 55 -0.09 7.50 -18.26
CA PHE A 55 0.84 6.49 -17.73
C PHE A 55 0.54 5.11 -18.35
N PRO A 56 1.55 4.23 -18.47
CA PRO A 56 1.33 2.83 -18.86
C PRO A 56 0.25 2.16 -17.99
N GLN A 57 -0.54 1.28 -18.60
CA GLN A 57 -1.69 0.65 -17.92
C GLN A 57 -1.26 -0.12 -16.67
N GLU A 58 -0.09 -0.75 -16.70
CA GLU A 58 0.45 -1.48 -15.56
C GLU A 58 0.68 -0.55 -14.33
N ILE A 59 1.09 0.69 -14.57
CA ILE A 59 1.26 1.69 -13.50
C ILE A 59 -0.09 2.15 -12.98
N VAL A 60 -1.06 2.39 -13.87
CA VAL A 60 -2.44 2.71 -13.48
C VAL A 60 -3.03 1.62 -12.60
N ASP A 61 -2.85 0.36 -12.99
CA ASP A 61 -3.34 -0.80 -12.24
C ASP A 61 -2.67 -0.92 -10.87
N VAL A 62 -1.36 -0.72 -10.80
CA VAL A 62 -0.63 -0.68 -9.51
C VAL A 62 -1.25 0.37 -8.58
N VAL A 63 -1.42 1.59 -9.07
CA VAL A 63 -1.99 2.67 -8.27
C VAL A 63 -3.42 2.35 -7.84
N ARG A 64 -4.23 1.74 -8.71
CA ARG A 64 -5.64 1.41 -8.44
C ARG A 64 -5.82 0.27 -7.44
N TYR A 65 -5.00 -0.76 -7.57
CA TYR A 65 -5.22 -2.04 -6.89
C TYR A 65 -4.21 -2.35 -5.77
N HIS A 66 -3.32 -1.42 -5.41
CA HIS A 66 -2.30 -1.70 -4.40
C HIS A 66 -2.85 -2.08 -3.01
N HIS A 67 -4.10 -1.74 -2.68
CA HIS A 67 -4.78 -2.21 -1.47
C HIS A 67 -5.68 -3.43 -1.68
N THR A 68 -5.94 -3.80 -2.93
CA THR A 68 -6.83 -4.92 -3.28
C THR A 68 -6.21 -5.78 -4.39
N PRO A 69 -5.05 -6.40 -4.14
CA PRO A 69 -4.27 -7.09 -5.18
C PRO A 69 -5.02 -8.26 -5.83
N SER A 70 -6.02 -8.83 -5.16
CA SER A 70 -6.88 -9.88 -5.72
C SER A 70 -7.82 -9.38 -6.83
N ALA A 71 -8.08 -8.07 -6.88
CA ALA A 71 -8.93 -7.45 -7.90
C ALA A 71 -8.15 -6.98 -9.14
N ALA A 72 -6.81 -7.09 -9.13
CA ALA A 72 -5.98 -6.64 -10.23
C ALA A 72 -6.17 -7.49 -11.49
N PRO A 73 -6.13 -6.87 -12.70
CA PRO A 73 -6.09 -7.60 -13.96
C PRO A 73 -4.92 -8.58 -14.01
N GLU A 74 -5.10 -9.72 -14.70
CA GLU A 74 -4.07 -10.77 -14.78
C GLU A 74 -2.73 -10.24 -15.30
N ALA A 75 -2.74 -9.35 -16.28
CA ALA A 75 -1.55 -8.76 -16.88
C ALA A 75 -0.68 -7.97 -15.89
N SER A 76 -1.28 -7.33 -14.90
CA SER A 76 -0.60 -6.50 -13.89
C SER A 76 -0.57 -7.14 -12.51
N ALA A 77 -1.22 -8.28 -12.30
CA ALA A 77 -1.43 -8.91 -10.99
C ALA A 77 -0.12 -9.17 -10.22
N VAL A 78 0.94 -9.58 -10.90
CA VAL A 78 2.25 -9.85 -10.27
C VAL A 78 2.84 -8.56 -9.74
N LEU A 79 2.86 -7.50 -10.56
CA LEU A 79 3.41 -6.19 -10.18
C LEU A 79 2.62 -5.58 -9.02
N VAL A 80 1.28 -5.65 -9.06
CA VAL A 80 0.42 -5.18 -7.98
C VAL A 80 0.71 -5.89 -6.67
N LYS A 81 0.87 -7.23 -6.70
CA LYS A 81 1.23 -8.02 -5.51
C LYS A 81 2.60 -7.67 -4.95
N ILE A 82 3.58 -7.40 -5.81
CA ILE A 82 4.92 -6.96 -5.38
C ILE A 82 4.83 -5.62 -4.64
N ILE A 83 4.12 -4.65 -5.19
CA ILE A 83 3.95 -3.33 -4.56
C ILE A 83 3.17 -3.45 -3.25
N PHE A 84 2.09 -4.24 -3.22
CA PHE A 84 1.34 -4.53 -2.00
C PHE A 84 2.24 -5.14 -0.91
N LEU A 85 3.07 -6.14 -1.26
CA LEU A 85 4.01 -6.74 -0.30
C LEU A 85 5.05 -5.73 0.20
N ALA A 86 5.59 -4.90 -0.70
CA ALA A 86 6.58 -3.87 -0.34
C ALA A 86 5.98 -2.85 0.65
N ASP A 87 4.75 -2.40 0.42
CA ASP A 87 4.02 -1.50 1.30
C ASP A 87 3.79 -2.13 2.68
N ILE A 88 3.32 -3.38 2.72
CA ILE A 88 3.19 -4.15 3.96
C ILE A 88 4.51 -4.29 4.71
N MET A 89 5.63 -4.55 4.01
CA MET A 89 6.94 -4.64 4.64
C MET A 89 7.35 -3.32 5.30
N VAL A 90 7.05 -2.18 4.68
CA VAL A 90 7.31 -0.85 5.26
C VAL A 90 6.48 -0.65 6.54
N HIS A 91 5.18 -0.96 6.51
CA HIS A 91 4.31 -0.87 7.69
C HIS A 91 4.75 -1.82 8.82
N TYR A 92 5.22 -3.02 8.48
CA TYR A 92 5.77 -3.97 9.45
C TYR A 92 7.07 -3.46 10.08
N ILE A 93 8.00 -2.92 9.29
CA ILE A 93 9.25 -2.32 9.78
C ILE A 93 8.97 -1.14 10.70
N SER A 94 7.96 -0.34 10.40
CA SER A 94 7.51 0.81 11.20
C SER A 94 6.69 0.41 12.43
N GLN A 95 6.51 -0.89 12.68
CA GLN A 95 5.71 -1.43 13.82
C GLN A 95 4.25 -0.96 13.82
N GLU A 96 3.71 -0.65 12.65
CA GLU A 96 2.31 -0.26 12.49
C GLU A 96 1.39 -1.47 12.36
N ILE A 97 1.93 -2.61 11.91
CA ILE A 97 1.23 -3.90 11.81
C ILE A 97 2.10 -5.03 12.35
N ASP A 98 1.44 -6.09 12.84
CA ASP A 98 2.07 -7.34 13.24
C ASP A 98 2.05 -8.38 12.10
N TYR A 99 2.99 -9.34 12.12
CA TYR A 99 3.05 -10.44 11.14
C TYR A 99 1.71 -11.16 10.94
N TYR A 100 0.95 -11.36 12.02
CA TYR A 100 -0.34 -12.08 11.99
C TYR A 100 -1.48 -11.29 11.32
N GLN A 101 -1.27 -10.00 11.08
CA GLN A 101 -2.21 -9.14 10.35
C GLN A 101 -1.97 -9.15 8.83
N ILE A 102 -0.83 -9.72 8.39
CA ILE A 102 -0.49 -9.83 6.97
C ILE A 102 -1.41 -10.86 6.31
N ASP A 103 -1.90 -10.51 5.13
CA ASP A 103 -2.74 -11.40 4.30
C ASP A 103 -2.03 -12.73 4.01
N LYS A 104 -2.68 -13.84 4.39
CA LYS A 104 -2.10 -15.18 4.26
C LYS A 104 -1.93 -15.62 2.81
N ASP A 105 -2.78 -15.16 1.91
CA ASP A 105 -2.71 -15.50 0.49
C ASP A 105 -1.48 -14.81 -0.14
N ILE A 106 -1.16 -13.61 0.29
CA ILE A 106 0.05 -12.90 -0.12
C ILE A 106 1.31 -13.59 0.43
N LEU A 107 1.31 -13.96 1.71
CA LEU A 107 2.42 -14.72 2.30
C LEU A 107 2.65 -16.03 1.55
N ALA A 108 1.58 -16.78 1.25
CA ALA A 108 1.63 -18.03 0.51
C ALA A 108 2.11 -17.82 -0.94
N TYR A 109 1.64 -16.78 -1.62
CA TYR A 109 2.05 -16.44 -2.99
C TYR A 109 3.55 -16.22 -3.09
N PHE A 110 4.13 -15.50 -2.13
CA PHE A 110 5.57 -15.24 -2.05
C PHE A 110 6.36 -16.31 -1.27
N LYS A 111 5.71 -17.43 -0.92
CA LYS A 111 6.30 -18.59 -0.24
C LYS A 111 6.89 -18.28 1.15
N PHE A 112 6.34 -17.32 1.85
CA PHE A 112 6.65 -17.09 3.25
C PHE A 112 5.91 -18.10 4.12
N SER A 113 6.64 -19.04 4.73
CA SER A 113 6.07 -20.10 5.56
C SER A 113 6.09 -19.78 7.06
N SER A 114 6.81 -18.75 7.48
CA SER A 114 6.93 -18.34 8.88
C SER A 114 7.34 -16.88 9.02
N GLN A 115 7.03 -16.31 10.20
CA GLN A 115 7.49 -14.97 10.58
C GLN A 115 9.02 -14.86 10.51
N LYS A 116 9.74 -15.88 11.00
CA LYS A 116 11.21 -15.90 10.98
C LYS A 116 11.76 -15.72 9.56
N GLN A 117 11.19 -16.41 8.58
CA GLN A 117 11.61 -16.26 7.17
C GLN A 117 11.31 -14.86 6.64
N PHE A 118 10.18 -14.28 7.04
CA PHE A 118 9.81 -12.92 6.66
C PHE A 118 10.80 -11.90 7.24
N ASP A 119 11.13 -12.03 8.53
CA ASP A 119 12.12 -11.18 9.23
C ASP A 119 13.51 -11.29 8.59
N GLU A 120 13.97 -12.48 8.22
CA GLU A 120 15.26 -12.69 7.54
C GLU A 120 15.32 -11.96 6.18
N VAL A 121 14.22 -11.93 5.43
CA VAL A 121 14.14 -11.18 4.17
C VAL A 121 14.17 -9.68 4.42
N ILE A 122 13.44 -9.19 5.43
CA ILE A 122 13.46 -7.78 5.81
C ILE A 122 14.86 -7.31 6.20
N GLU A 123 15.56 -8.07 7.03
CA GLU A 123 16.94 -7.72 7.42
C GLU A 123 17.90 -7.69 6.23
N LYS A 124 17.74 -8.60 5.27
CA LYS A 124 18.53 -8.55 4.01
C LYS A 124 18.20 -7.31 3.18
N LEU A 125 16.93 -6.92 3.08
CA LEU A 125 16.53 -5.71 2.36
C LEU A 125 17.09 -4.45 3.03
N LYS A 126 17.02 -4.35 4.36
CA LYS A 126 17.59 -3.23 5.12
C LYS A 126 19.11 -3.13 4.89
N SER A 127 19.84 -4.23 5.06
CA SER A 127 21.30 -4.24 4.85
C SER A 127 21.70 -3.91 3.41
N GLY A 128 20.89 -4.34 2.43
CA GLY A 128 21.07 -3.99 1.02
C GLY A 128 20.85 -2.50 0.76
N TYR A 129 19.82 -1.91 1.39
CA TYR A 129 19.52 -0.48 1.26
C TYR A 129 20.62 0.39 1.87
N ASP A 130 21.11 0.04 3.07
CA ASP A 130 22.16 0.77 3.75
C ASP A 130 23.50 0.73 3.00
N SER A 131 23.70 -0.26 2.12
CA SER A 131 24.87 -0.40 1.26
C SER A 131 24.83 0.48 -0.01
N ILE A 132 23.65 1.04 -0.34
CA ILE A 132 23.50 1.97 -1.48
C ILE A 132 23.88 3.37 -1.00
N THR A 133 25.14 3.69 -1.12
CA THR A 133 25.63 5.08 -0.94
C THR A 133 25.33 5.86 -2.21
N PHE A 134 24.50 6.91 -2.10
CA PHE A 134 24.32 7.91 -3.14
C PHE A 134 25.44 8.94 -3.11
#